data_a9a27c8debd36e9a5e6b5acaa66129e5
#
_entry.id   a9a27c8debd36e9a5e6b5acaa66129e5
#
_cell.length_a   1.000
_cell.length_b   1.000
_cell.length_c   1.000
_cell.angle_alpha   90.00
_cell.angle_beta   90.00
_cell.angle_gamma   90.00
#
_symmetry.space_group_name_H-M   'P 1'
#
loop_
_entity.id
_entity.type
_entity.pdbx_description
1 polymer ?
#
loop_
_entity_poly.entity_id
_entity_poly.type
_entity_poly.pdbx_seq_one_letter_code
_entity_poly.pdbx_strand_id
1 'polypeptide(L)'
;MQSAMTILLTTRDPALLGAIERLHPGLVALPLRGEIPERGLTNPLWCFVDWLLPDSSGLEMVRRLRESHATRAGHITMVLEEGDADAARRALRAGADDYLVGPLDPERLAKRLRLDQHDVPVRGARLEHGGLSVDLAAHQARWQGMPVALRPNELRLLTHFMEHPDQVFSRAALIEHLGKDQAGIDERTVDVWVGRLRRALTAHGAPDPLRTVRSLGYVLDSVEG
;
A
#
# COMPACT_ATOMS: atom_id res chain seq x y z
N MET A 1 -16.90 0.45 15.97
CA MET A 1 -16.76 1.52 14.98
C MET A 1 -15.82 0.97 13.92
N GLN A 2 -16.29 0.78 12.68
CA GLN A 2 -15.40 0.44 11.57
C GLN A 2 -14.45 1.61 11.36
N SER A 3 -13.14 1.34 11.29
CA SER A 3 -12.16 2.37 10.95
C SER A 3 -12.48 2.93 9.57
N ALA A 4 -12.78 4.21 9.47
CA ALA A 4 -12.99 4.86 8.20
C ALA A 4 -11.66 4.83 7.41
N MET A 5 -11.73 4.43 6.14
CA MET A 5 -10.60 4.47 5.21
C MET A 5 -10.70 5.72 4.35
N THR A 6 -9.63 6.49 4.24
CA THR A 6 -9.62 7.67 3.35
C THR A 6 -8.96 7.34 2.02
N ILE A 7 -9.61 7.75 0.93
CA ILE A 7 -9.08 7.70 -0.43
C ILE A 7 -9.01 9.10 -1.00
N LEU A 8 -7.83 9.51 -1.45
CA LEU A 8 -7.62 10.72 -2.22
C LEU A 8 -7.50 10.37 -3.71
N LEU A 9 -8.22 11.08 -4.56
CA LEU A 9 -8.29 10.82 -6.00
C LEU A 9 -8.08 12.11 -6.77
N THR A 10 -7.21 12.11 -7.76
CA THR A 10 -7.08 13.23 -8.71
C THR A 10 -8.13 13.21 -9.80
N THR A 11 -8.82 12.07 -9.99
CA THR A 11 -9.89 11.96 -10.98
C THR A 11 -10.97 13.01 -10.78
N ARG A 12 -11.51 13.50 -11.89
CA ARG A 12 -12.67 14.43 -11.92
C ARG A 12 -13.96 13.74 -12.28
N ASP A 13 -13.94 12.42 -12.50
CA ASP A 13 -15.13 11.67 -12.87
C ASP A 13 -16.08 11.52 -11.67
N PRO A 14 -17.23 12.24 -11.68
CA PRO A 14 -18.20 12.16 -10.60
C PRO A 14 -18.87 10.78 -10.51
N ALA A 15 -18.93 10.05 -11.64
CA ALA A 15 -19.51 8.71 -11.66
C ALA A 15 -18.63 7.73 -10.89
N LEU A 16 -17.30 7.85 -11.04
CA LEU A 16 -16.33 7.06 -10.28
C LEU A 16 -16.41 7.38 -8.78
N LEU A 17 -16.43 8.67 -8.41
CA LEU A 17 -16.54 9.08 -7.01
C LEU A 17 -17.81 8.52 -6.36
N GLY A 18 -18.97 8.69 -6.99
CA GLY A 18 -20.25 8.16 -6.51
C GLY A 18 -20.31 6.64 -6.48
N ALA A 19 -19.58 5.94 -7.36
CA ALA A 19 -19.48 4.48 -7.34
C ALA A 19 -18.61 4.01 -6.15
N ILE A 20 -17.51 4.70 -5.87
CA ILE A 20 -16.61 4.39 -4.75
C ILE A 20 -17.33 4.52 -3.41
N GLU A 21 -18.11 5.57 -3.20
CA GLU A 21 -18.88 5.77 -1.97
C GLU A 21 -19.89 4.64 -1.71
N ARG A 22 -20.39 3.98 -2.76
CA ARG A 22 -21.30 2.82 -2.66
C ARG A 22 -20.60 1.49 -2.39
N LEU A 23 -19.29 1.39 -2.64
CA LEU A 23 -18.55 0.13 -2.47
C LEU A 23 -18.43 -0.31 -1.02
N HIS A 24 -18.26 0.63 -0.09
CA HIS A 24 -18.05 0.30 1.31
C HIS A 24 -18.50 1.43 2.26
N PRO A 25 -19.33 1.14 3.28
CA PRO A 25 -19.88 2.17 4.19
C PRO A 25 -18.85 2.96 5.02
N GLY A 26 -17.65 2.42 5.19
CA GLY A 26 -16.56 3.07 5.96
C GLY A 26 -15.53 3.79 5.09
N LEU A 27 -15.82 3.95 3.79
CA LEU A 27 -14.88 4.54 2.84
C LEU A 27 -15.23 6.00 2.60
N VAL A 28 -14.24 6.89 2.75
CA VAL A 28 -14.37 8.33 2.50
C VAL A 28 -13.52 8.68 1.29
N ALA A 29 -14.16 8.97 0.15
CA ALA A 29 -13.49 9.41 -1.07
C ALA A 29 -13.43 10.94 -1.13
N LEU A 30 -12.24 11.51 -1.24
CA LEU A 30 -12.01 12.94 -1.35
C LEU A 30 -11.29 13.28 -2.65
N PRO A 31 -11.79 14.26 -3.42
CA PRO A 31 -11.10 14.73 -4.61
C PRO A 31 -9.82 15.49 -4.22
N LEU A 32 -8.71 15.17 -4.87
CA LEU A 32 -7.43 15.86 -4.73
C LEU A 32 -7.28 16.90 -5.87
N ARG A 33 -7.57 18.16 -5.57
CA ARG A 33 -7.62 19.28 -6.54
C ARG A 33 -6.54 20.32 -6.27
N GLY A 34 -5.27 19.92 -6.40
CA GLY A 34 -4.16 20.86 -6.22
C GLY A 34 -3.75 21.08 -4.76
N GLU A 35 -4.67 21.26 -3.83
CA GLU A 35 -4.37 21.37 -2.40
C GLU A 35 -4.47 20.01 -1.70
N ILE A 36 -3.52 19.73 -0.83
CA ILE A 36 -3.50 18.50 -0.03
C ILE A 36 -4.27 18.78 1.26
N PRO A 37 -5.32 17.99 1.59
CA PRO A 37 -6.02 18.14 2.85
C PRO A 37 -5.08 17.90 4.03
N GLU A 38 -5.01 18.85 4.95
CA GLU A 38 -4.17 18.72 6.16
C GLU A 38 -4.91 18.06 7.33
N ARG A 39 -6.23 17.99 7.28
CA ARG A 39 -7.09 17.49 8.37
C ARG A 39 -8.18 16.59 7.83
N GLY A 40 -8.74 15.78 8.74
CA GLY A 40 -9.87 14.90 8.40
C GLY A 40 -9.49 13.62 7.66
N LEU A 41 -8.20 13.35 7.50
CA LEU A 41 -7.72 12.10 6.91
C LEU A 41 -7.67 11.00 7.98
N THR A 42 -8.22 9.84 7.64
CA THR A 42 -8.18 8.63 8.49
C THR A 42 -7.23 7.60 7.90
N ASN A 43 -6.68 6.74 8.73
CA ASN A 43 -5.85 5.62 8.28
C ASN A 43 -6.69 4.33 8.23
N PRO A 44 -6.44 3.46 7.22
CA PRO A 44 -5.42 3.60 6.19
C PRO A 44 -5.78 4.67 5.13
N LEU A 45 -4.75 5.40 4.65
CA LEU A 45 -4.87 6.44 3.63
C LEU A 45 -4.33 5.92 2.29
N TRP A 46 -5.13 6.04 1.24
CA TRP A 46 -4.78 5.69 -0.13
C TRP A 46 -4.90 6.90 -1.05
N CYS A 47 -3.92 7.09 -1.93
CA CYS A 47 -3.91 8.15 -2.91
C CYS A 47 -3.78 7.54 -4.31
N PHE A 48 -4.69 7.88 -5.22
CA PHE A 48 -4.60 7.51 -6.63
C PHE A 48 -4.37 8.79 -7.43
N VAL A 49 -3.23 8.85 -8.11
CA VAL A 49 -2.76 10.05 -8.79
C VAL A 49 -2.62 9.77 -10.28
N ASP A 50 -3.40 10.44 -11.11
CA ASP A 50 -3.30 10.34 -12.55
C ASP A 50 -1.95 10.90 -13.05
N TRP A 51 -1.43 10.31 -14.12
CA TRP A 51 -0.16 10.72 -14.71
C TRP A 51 -0.20 12.17 -15.22
N LEU A 52 -1.30 12.54 -15.88
CA LEU A 52 -1.55 13.89 -16.36
C LEU A 52 -2.60 14.58 -15.50
N LEU A 53 -2.28 15.76 -15.01
CA LEU A 53 -3.19 16.64 -14.30
C LEU A 53 -3.35 17.94 -15.07
N PRO A 54 -4.48 18.66 -14.94
CA PRO A 54 -4.70 19.89 -15.72
C PRO A 54 -3.68 20.99 -15.46
N ASP A 55 -3.24 21.13 -14.20
CA ASP A 55 -2.44 22.26 -13.75
C ASP A 55 -1.03 21.88 -13.32
N SER A 56 -0.70 20.57 -13.33
CA SER A 56 0.61 20.04 -12.92
C SER A 56 0.82 18.62 -13.46
N SER A 57 1.96 18.01 -13.17
CA SER A 57 2.16 16.59 -13.47
C SER A 57 1.80 15.71 -12.26
N GLY A 58 1.36 14.48 -12.51
CA GLY A 58 1.15 13.51 -11.43
C GLY A 58 2.42 13.26 -10.62
N LEU A 59 3.60 13.31 -11.24
CA LEU A 59 4.89 13.18 -10.55
C LEU A 59 5.11 14.29 -9.50
N GLU A 60 4.73 15.51 -9.84
CA GLU A 60 4.77 16.66 -8.93
C GLU A 60 3.82 16.46 -7.75
N MET A 61 2.58 16.03 -8.03
CA MET A 61 1.60 15.73 -7.00
C MET A 61 2.10 14.63 -6.05
N VAL A 62 2.71 13.56 -6.57
CA VAL A 62 3.30 12.50 -5.74
C VAL A 62 4.37 13.04 -4.79
N ARG A 63 5.27 13.92 -5.27
CA ARG A 63 6.29 14.54 -4.42
C ARG A 63 5.65 15.37 -3.30
N ARG A 64 4.69 16.22 -3.64
CA ARG A 64 3.96 17.04 -2.66
C ARG A 64 3.23 16.19 -1.62
N LEU A 65 2.60 15.07 -2.02
CA LEU A 65 1.99 14.13 -1.08
C LEU A 65 3.03 13.50 -0.12
N ARG A 66 4.26 13.28 -0.57
CA ARG A 66 5.35 12.76 0.27
C ARG A 66 5.95 13.81 1.22
N GLU A 67 5.93 15.06 0.81
CA GLU A 67 6.40 16.18 1.63
C GLU A 67 5.39 16.56 2.71
N SER A 68 4.09 16.43 2.43
CA SER A 68 3.04 16.73 3.40
C SER A 68 3.03 15.75 4.57
N HIS A 69 3.03 16.29 5.79
CA HIS A 69 2.96 15.48 7.02
C HIS A 69 1.67 14.64 7.10
N ALA A 70 0.56 15.15 6.55
CA ALA A 70 -0.74 14.50 6.60
C ALA A 70 -0.84 13.26 5.69
N THR A 71 -0.07 13.24 4.58
CA THR A 71 -0.21 12.21 3.54
C THR A 71 1.04 11.37 3.29
N ARG A 72 2.20 11.76 3.80
CA ARG A 72 3.50 11.08 3.53
C ARG A 72 3.52 9.59 3.86
N ALA A 73 2.76 9.16 4.86
CA ALA A 73 2.64 7.76 5.28
C ALA A 73 1.58 6.98 4.49
N GLY A 74 0.73 7.67 3.71
CA GLY A 74 -0.30 7.04 2.88
C GLY A 74 0.28 6.22 1.74
N HIS A 75 -0.50 5.30 1.23
CA HIS A 75 -0.16 4.54 0.02
C HIS A 75 -0.48 5.38 -1.22
N ILE A 76 0.48 5.56 -2.12
CA ILE A 76 0.30 6.32 -3.37
C ILE A 76 0.43 5.37 -4.56
N THR A 77 -0.64 5.25 -5.34
CA THR A 77 -0.67 4.56 -6.63
C THR A 77 -0.68 5.61 -7.74
N MET A 78 0.28 5.54 -8.67
CA MET A 78 0.26 6.33 -9.90
C MET A 78 -0.61 5.63 -10.95
N VAL A 79 -1.56 6.33 -11.54
CA VAL A 79 -2.38 5.83 -12.65
C VAL A 79 -1.73 6.27 -13.96
N LEU A 80 -1.20 5.32 -14.72
CA LEU A 80 -0.53 5.53 -16.01
C LEU A 80 -1.55 5.29 -17.15
N GLU A 81 -1.50 6.09 -18.19
CA GLU A 81 -2.37 5.92 -19.37
C GLU A 81 -1.97 4.66 -20.14
N GLU A 82 -0.68 4.45 -20.32
CA GLU A 82 -0.09 3.32 -21.04
C GLU A 82 0.97 2.60 -20.21
N GLY A 83 1.25 1.34 -20.56
CA GLY A 83 2.24 0.48 -19.90
C GLY A 83 3.68 0.82 -20.28
N ASP A 84 4.13 2.07 -20.03
CA ASP A 84 5.51 2.49 -20.24
C ASP A 84 6.37 2.20 -19.01
N ALA A 85 7.40 1.36 -19.20
CA ALA A 85 8.35 1.01 -18.14
C ALA A 85 9.14 2.22 -17.61
N ASP A 86 9.39 3.25 -18.44
CA ASP A 86 10.05 4.47 -17.98
C ASP A 86 9.13 5.35 -17.15
N ALA A 87 7.86 5.46 -17.51
CA ALA A 87 6.85 6.14 -16.70
C ALA A 87 6.70 5.46 -15.33
N ALA A 88 6.62 4.13 -15.31
CA ALA A 88 6.56 3.35 -14.07
C ALA A 88 7.78 3.60 -13.16
N ARG A 89 8.99 3.57 -13.72
CA ARG A 89 10.21 3.87 -12.96
C ARG A 89 10.24 5.31 -12.44
N ARG A 90 9.78 6.28 -13.23
CA ARG A 90 9.69 7.69 -12.79
C ARG A 90 8.67 7.86 -11.66
N ALA A 91 7.51 7.19 -11.74
CA ALA A 91 6.50 7.20 -10.67
C ALA A 91 7.08 6.69 -9.35
N LEU A 92 7.74 5.52 -9.37
CA LEU A 92 8.35 4.93 -8.17
C LEU A 92 9.47 5.80 -7.60
N ARG A 93 10.30 6.44 -8.45
CA ARG A 93 11.35 7.38 -8.03
C ARG A 93 10.79 8.67 -7.45
N ALA A 94 9.65 9.14 -7.96
CA ALA A 94 8.97 10.31 -7.41
C ALA A 94 8.37 10.05 -6.02
N GLY A 95 8.24 8.78 -5.61
CA GLY A 95 7.74 8.40 -4.30
C GLY A 95 6.44 7.60 -4.33
N ALA A 96 5.88 7.26 -5.49
CA ALA A 96 4.76 6.33 -5.56
C ALA A 96 5.14 4.97 -4.97
N ASP A 97 4.20 4.28 -4.39
CA ASP A 97 4.41 2.94 -3.85
C ASP A 97 4.20 1.88 -4.93
N ASP A 98 3.33 2.17 -5.87
CA ASP A 98 3.09 1.36 -7.05
C ASP A 98 2.46 2.18 -8.18
N TYR A 99 2.06 1.48 -9.23
CA TYR A 99 1.35 2.08 -10.36
C TYR A 99 0.24 1.15 -10.87
N LEU A 100 -0.68 1.72 -11.63
CA LEU A 100 -1.77 1.07 -12.32
C LEU A 100 -1.71 1.51 -13.79
N VAL A 101 -1.81 0.59 -14.73
CA VAL A 101 -1.89 0.91 -16.16
C VAL A 101 -3.35 0.94 -16.62
N GLY A 102 -3.72 1.98 -17.34
CA GLY A 102 -5.09 2.20 -17.81
C GLY A 102 -5.98 2.88 -16.75
N PRO A 103 -7.25 3.14 -17.09
CA PRO A 103 -8.12 3.93 -16.25
C PRO A 103 -8.41 3.25 -14.90
N LEU A 104 -8.55 4.07 -13.88
CA LEU A 104 -9.04 3.62 -12.59
C LEU A 104 -10.58 3.51 -12.69
N ASP A 105 -11.09 2.31 -12.41
CA ASP A 105 -12.51 2.02 -12.30
C ASP A 105 -12.86 1.44 -10.92
N PRO A 106 -14.16 1.35 -10.56
CA PRO A 106 -14.57 0.87 -9.24
C PRO A 106 -14.13 -0.56 -8.92
N GLU A 107 -14.11 -1.46 -9.91
CA GLU A 107 -13.73 -2.86 -9.71
C GLU A 107 -12.23 -2.97 -9.41
N ARG A 108 -11.39 -2.30 -10.20
CA ARG A 108 -9.95 -2.24 -9.99
C ARG A 108 -9.59 -1.59 -8.66
N LEU A 109 -10.35 -0.56 -8.26
CA LEU A 109 -10.18 0.06 -6.96
C LEU A 109 -10.53 -0.92 -5.85
N ALA A 110 -11.70 -1.58 -5.92
CA ALA A 110 -12.14 -2.55 -4.92
C ALA A 110 -11.12 -3.67 -4.74
N LYS A 111 -10.61 -4.22 -5.85
CA LYS A 111 -9.55 -5.23 -5.85
C LYS A 111 -8.27 -4.73 -5.18
N ARG A 112 -7.84 -3.49 -5.49
CA ARG A 112 -6.64 -2.88 -4.88
C ARG A 112 -6.76 -2.65 -3.39
N LEU A 113 -7.92 -2.23 -2.96
CA LEU A 113 -8.22 -2.00 -1.55
C LEU A 113 -8.60 -3.29 -0.83
N ARG A 114 -8.80 -4.40 -1.57
CA ARG A 114 -9.29 -5.68 -1.07
C ARG A 114 -10.62 -5.55 -0.33
N LEU A 115 -11.52 -4.69 -0.85
CA LEU A 115 -12.83 -4.46 -0.25
C LEU A 115 -13.78 -5.67 -0.38
N ASP A 116 -13.50 -6.55 -1.34
CA ASP A 116 -14.19 -7.83 -1.59
C ASP A 116 -13.77 -8.94 -0.64
N GLN A 117 -12.61 -8.82 -0.03
CA GLN A 117 -12.15 -9.77 0.98
C GLN A 117 -12.71 -9.31 2.33
N HIS A 118 -13.67 -10.07 2.83
CA HIS A 118 -14.17 -9.95 4.18
C HIS A 118 -13.10 -10.51 5.15
N ASP A 119 -11.92 -9.93 5.14
CA ASP A 119 -11.02 -10.02 6.28
C ASP A 119 -11.71 -9.25 7.42
N VAL A 120 -12.74 -9.87 8.00
CA VAL A 120 -13.24 -9.45 9.30
C VAL A 120 -12.05 -9.67 10.23
N PRO A 121 -11.37 -8.61 10.70
CA PRO A 121 -10.32 -8.80 11.67
C PRO A 121 -10.99 -9.50 12.85
N VAL A 122 -10.59 -10.73 13.12
CA VAL A 122 -11.01 -11.38 14.37
C VAL A 122 -10.62 -10.39 15.46
N ARG A 123 -11.60 -9.84 16.17
CA ARG A 123 -11.36 -8.85 17.23
C ARG A 123 -10.26 -9.40 18.14
N GLY A 124 -9.12 -8.70 18.21
CA GLY A 124 -7.98 -9.11 19.01
C GLY A 124 -6.97 -10.03 18.31
N ALA A 125 -7.10 -10.30 17.00
CA ALA A 125 -6.08 -11.05 16.27
C ALA A 125 -4.78 -10.22 16.21
N ARG A 126 -3.78 -10.71 16.91
CA ARG A 126 -2.42 -10.18 16.93
C ARG A 126 -1.49 -11.27 16.44
N LEU A 127 -0.70 -10.93 15.45
CA LEU A 127 0.39 -11.78 14.98
C LEU A 127 1.65 -11.42 15.74
N GLU A 128 2.44 -12.42 16.11
CA GLU A 128 3.72 -12.25 16.81
C GLU A 128 4.80 -13.08 16.13
N HIS A 129 5.98 -12.48 15.99
CA HIS A 129 7.14 -13.13 15.40
C HIS A 129 8.42 -12.52 16.00
N GLY A 130 9.04 -13.26 16.93
CA GLY A 130 10.12 -12.71 17.73
C GLY A 130 9.70 -11.44 18.47
N GLY A 131 10.44 -10.35 18.27
CA GLY A 131 10.07 -9.05 18.85
C GLY A 131 9.07 -8.25 18.02
N LEU A 132 8.67 -8.73 16.81
CA LEU A 132 7.67 -8.09 15.96
C LEU A 132 6.25 -8.50 16.39
N SER A 133 5.33 -7.55 16.32
CA SER A 133 3.91 -7.84 16.43
C SER A 133 3.09 -6.97 15.49
N VAL A 134 1.99 -7.49 14.98
CA VAL A 134 1.01 -6.79 14.16
C VAL A 134 -0.35 -6.93 14.79
N ASP A 135 -0.95 -5.80 15.13
CA ASP A 135 -2.37 -5.72 15.53
C ASP A 135 -3.20 -5.52 14.25
N LEU A 136 -3.93 -6.55 13.85
CA LEU A 136 -4.72 -6.54 12.62
C LEU A 136 -5.90 -5.56 12.70
N ALA A 137 -6.50 -5.40 13.88
CA ALA A 137 -7.62 -4.49 14.09
C ALA A 137 -7.20 -3.01 14.10
N ALA A 138 -6.04 -2.73 14.70
CA ALA A 138 -5.46 -1.39 14.75
C ALA A 138 -4.65 -1.03 13.50
N HIS A 139 -4.41 -1.99 12.58
CA HIS A 139 -3.51 -1.82 11.43
C HIS A 139 -2.14 -1.28 11.85
N GLN A 140 -1.57 -1.82 12.93
CA GLN A 140 -0.34 -1.30 13.50
C GLN A 140 0.70 -2.40 13.74
N ALA A 141 1.92 -2.18 13.22
CA ALA A 141 3.08 -2.98 13.57
C ALA A 141 3.83 -2.38 14.75
N ARG A 142 4.48 -3.25 15.53
CA ARG A 142 5.35 -2.86 16.65
C ARG A 142 6.60 -3.72 16.67
N TRP A 143 7.71 -3.13 17.07
CA TRP A 143 8.94 -3.81 17.43
C TRP A 143 9.22 -3.63 18.90
N GLN A 144 9.31 -4.72 19.68
CA GLN A 144 9.48 -4.69 21.15
C GLN A 144 8.49 -3.71 21.85
N GLY A 145 7.24 -3.70 21.40
CA GLY A 145 6.20 -2.82 21.91
C GLY A 145 6.19 -1.40 21.33
N MET A 146 7.26 -0.93 20.70
CA MET A 146 7.35 0.40 20.08
C MET A 146 6.68 0.40 18.70
N PRO A 147 5.85 1.40 18.36
CA PRO A 147 5.20 1.48 17.07
C PRO A 147 6.21 1.60 15.92
N VAL A 148 5.99 0.83 14.87
CA VAL A 148 6.71 0.92 13.60
C VAL A 148 5.80 1.53 12.55
N ALA A 149 6.22 2.64 11.95
CA ALA A 149 5.47 3.31 10.90
C ALA A 149 5.63 2.55 9.57
N LEU A 150 4.63 1.76 9.20
CA LEU A 150 4.55 1.07 7.92
C LEU A 150 3.46 1.69 7.06
N ARG A 151 3.71 1.75 5.75
CA ARG A 151 2.69 2.09 4.78
C ARG A 151 1.74 0.90 4.55
N PRO A 152 0.54 1.11 4.01
CA PRO A 152 -0.44 0.03 3.85
C PRO A 152 0.10 -1.24 3.16
N ASN A 153 0.86 -1.10 2.08
CA ASN A 153 1.45 -2.27 1.40
C ASN A 153 2.56 -2.95 2.21
N GLU A 154 3.37 -2.18 2.92
CA GLU A 154 4.43 -2.71 3.80
C GLU A 154 3.81 -3.51 4.95
N LEU A 155 2.73 -2.99 5.54
CA LEU A 155 1.99 -3.69 6.58
C LEU A 155 1.35 -4.98 6.05
N ARG A 156 0.71 -4.93 4.86
CA ARG A 156 0.12 -6.11 4.22
C ARG A 156 1.15 -7.20 3.94
N LEU A 157 2.32 -6.81 3.43
CA LEU A 157 3.42 -7.76 3.19
C LEU A 157 3.91 -8.38 4.50
N LEU A 158 4.14 -7.56 5.53
CA LEU A 158 4.56 -8.08 6.83
C LEU A 158 3.53 -9.05 7.42
N THR A 159 2.25 -8.66 7.41
CA THR A 159 1.14 -9.51 7.85
C THR A 159 1.15 -10.85 7.13
N HIS A 160 1.20 -10.83 5.79
CA HIS A 160 1.20 -12.03 4.97
C HIS A 160 2.36 -12.97 5.28
N PHE A 161 3.55 -12.43 5.44
CA PHE A 161 4.71 -13.24 5.82
C PHE A 161 4.58 -13.81 7.24
N MET A 162 4.02 -13.04 8.19
CA MET A 162 3.83 -13.50 9.57
C MET A 162 2.71 -14.55 9.70
N GLU A 163 1.72 -14.54 8.81
CA GLU A 163 0.68 -15.59 8.72
C GLU A 163 1.23 -16.91 8.16
N HIS A 164 2.32 -16.84 7.40
CA HIS A 164 2.90 -17.98 6.68
C HIS A 164 4.43 -18.06 6.86
N PRO A 165 4.92 -18.23 8.09
CA PRO A 165 6.35 -18.38 8.33
C PRO A 165 6.90 -19.61 7.59
N ASP A 166 8.16 -19.57 7.22
CA ASP A 166 8.91 -20.60 6.48
C ASP A 166 8.41 -20.89 5.06
N GLN A 167 7.39 -20.18 4.60
CA GLN A 167 6.90 -20.28 3.23
C GLN A 167 7.59 -19.27 2.31
N VAL A 168 8.15 -19.77 1.20
CA VAL A 168 8.73 -18.92 0.15
C VAL A 168 7.63 -18.41 -0.77
N PHE A 169 7.51 -17.09 -0.92
CA PHE A 169 6.61 -16.46 -1.86
C PHE A 169 7.34 -15.88 -3.05
N SER A 170 6.88 -16.26 -4.26
CA SER A 170 7.38 -15.66 -5.49
C SER A 170 6.95 -14.20 -5.61
N ARG A 171 7.65 -13.42 -6.44
CA ARG A 171 7.26 -12.03 -6.73
C ARG A 171 5.85 -11.94 -7.30
N ALA A 172 5.50 -12.84 -8.22
CA ALA A 172 4.16 -12.91 -8.81
C ALA A 172 3.09 -13.16 -7.74
N ALA A 173 3.31 -14.10 -6.80
CA ALA A 173 2.39 -14.37 -5.71
C ALA A 173 2.20 -13.16 -4.78
N LEU A 174 3.26 -12.40 -4.49
CA LEU A 174 3.19 -11.18 -3.68
C LEU A 174 2.44 -10.05 -4.40
N ILE A 175 2.57 -9.92 -5.72
CA ILE A 175 1.79 -8.97 -6.53
C ILE A 175 0.29 -9.32 -6.43
N GLU A 176 -0.06 -10.59 -6.60
CA GLU A 176 -1.44 -11.08 -6.51
C GLU A 176 -2.01 -10.89 -5.11
N HIS A 177 -1.24 -11.25 -4.06
CA HIS A 177 -1.65 -11.04 -2.67
C HIS A 177 -1.98 -9.58 -2.38
N LEU A 178 -1.25 -8.64 -2.94
CA LEU A 178 -1.53 -7.20 -2.78
C LEU A 178 -2.71 -6.70 -3.64
N GLY A 179 -3.44 -7.60 -4.34
CA GLY A 179 -4.57 -7.23 -5.19
C GLY A 179 -4.19 -6.48 -6.45
N LYS A 180 -2.97 -6.71 -6.96
CA LYS A 180 -2.43 -5.99 -8.12
C LYS A 180 -2.45 -6.87 -9.36
N ASP A 181 -2.63 -6.24 -10.54
CA ASP A 181 -2.64 -6.96 -11.80
C ASP A 181 -1.21 -7.38 -12.18
N GLN A 182 -0.95 -8.68 -12.27
CA GLN A 182 0.36 -9.22 -12.64
C GLN A 182 0.80 -8.73 -14.05
N ALA A 183 -0.15 -8.62 -14.99
CA ALA A 183 0.17 -8.17 -16.35
C ALA A 183 0.62 -6.70 -16.44
N GLY A 184 0.32 -5.89 -15.42
CA GLY A 184 0.61 -4.45 -15.41
C GLY A 184 1.75 -4.04 -14.51
N ILE A 185 2.32 -4.94 -13.70
CA ILE A 185 3.36 -4.61 -12.73
C ILE A 185 4.60 -5.47 -12.96
N ASP A 186 5.75 -4.81 -13.17
CA ASP A 186 7.06 -5.48 -13.22
C ASP A 186 7.35 -6.13 -11.85
N GLU A 187 7.70 -7.41 -11.86
CA GLU A 187 8.08 -8.17 -10.67
C GLU A 187 9.20 -7.50 -9.85
N ARG A 188 10.07 -6.71 -10.48
CA ARG A 188 11.10 -5.91 -9.77
C ARG A 188 10.50 -4.85 -8.85
N THR A 189 9.24 -4.49 -9.01
CA THR A 189 8.54 -3.58 -8.10
C THR A 189 8.40 -4.20 -6.72
N VAL A 190 8.30 -5.53 -6.62
CA VAL A 190 8.29 -6.25 -5.34
C VAL A 190 9.58 -6.01 -4.57
N ASP A 191 10.73 -5.97 -5.26
CA ASP A 191 12.02 -5.71 -4.62
C ASP A 191 12.06 -4.32 -3.97
N VAL A 192 11.36 -3.34 -4.57
CA VAL A 192 11.19 -2.00 -4.00
C VAL A 192 10.33 -2.05 -2.74
N TRP A 193 9.21 -2.79 -2.75
CA TRP A 193 8.32 -2.90 -1.59
C TRP A 193 9.01 -3.63 -0.43
N VAL A 194 9.65 -4.77 -0.70
CA VAL A 194 10.41 -5.51 0.31
C VAL A 194 11.55 -4.65 0.86
N GLY A 195 12.27 -3.94 -0.01
CA GLY A 195 13.34 -3.03 0.40
C GLY A 195 12.84 -1.86 1.27
N ARG A 196 11.62 -1.38 1.06
CA ARG A 196 10.99 -0.36 1.91
C ARG A 196 10.60 -0.94 3.26
N LEU A 197 9.96 -2.12 3.28
CA LEU A 197 9.59 -2.82 4.51
C LEU A 197 10.83 -3.06 5.39
N ARG A 198 11.90 -3.61 4.81
CA ARG A 198 13.19 -3.82 5.51
C ARG A 198 13.71 -2.54 6.14
N ARG A 199 13.76 -1.46 5.36
CA ARG A 199 14.24 -0.15 5.86
C ARG A 199 13.34 0.42 6.97
N ALA A 200 12.02 0.28 6.85
CA ALA A 200 11.11 0.73 7.90
C ALA A 200 11.32 -0.05 9.21
N LEU A 201 11.50 -1.36 9.14
CA LEU A 201 11.78 -2.20 10.30
C LEU A 201 13.14 -1.86 10.92
N THR A 202 14.20 -1.82 10.12
CA THR A 202 15.57 -1.54 10.61
C THR A 202 15.73 -0.12 11.18
N ALA A 203 15.02 0.87 10.64
CA ALA A 203 14.99 2.23 11.21
C ALA A 203 14.43 2.28 12.64
N HIS A 204 13.67 1.27 13.05
CA HIS A 204 13.14 1.13 14.41
C HIS A 204 13.91 0.09 15.24
N GLY A 205 15.09 -0.34 14.75
CA GLY A 205 15.96 -1.26 15.47
C GLY A 205 15.59 -2.74 15.34
N ALA A 206 14.58 -3.08 14.54
CA ALA A 206 14.28 -4.48 14.23
C ALA A 206 15.36 -5.06 13.31
N PRO A 207 15.80 -6.32 13.50
CA PRO A 207 16.59 -7.02 12.52
C PRO A 207 15.79 -7.19 11.23
N ASP A 208 16.46 -7.43 10.10
CA ASP A 208 15.76 -7.79 8.85
C ASP A 208 15.17 -9.21 9.01
N PRO A 209 13.84 -9.34 9.08
CA PRO A 209 13.22 -10.64 9.30
C PRO A 209 13.05 -11.45 8.01
N LEU A 210 13.28 -10.82 6.85
CA LEU A 210 13.02 -11.44 5.56
C LEU A 210 14.30 -11.94 4.91
N ARG A 211 14.32 -13.21 4.56
CA ARG A 211 15.39 -13.79 3.75
C ARG A 211 15.03 -13.78 2.27
N THR A 212 15.99 -13.44 1.44
CA THR A 212 15.86 -13.54 -0.03
C THR A 212 16.29 -14.92 -0.49
N VAL A 213 15.40 -15.66 -1.15
CA VAL A 213 15.71 -16.93 -1.79
C VAL A 213 15.94 -16.67 -3.27
N ARG A 214 17.21 -16.81 -3.70
CA ARG A 214 17.61 -16.51 -5.08
C ARG A 214 16.69 -17.20 -6.09
N SER A 215 16.26 -16.45 -7.10
CA SER A 215 15.39 -16.88 -8.20
C SER A 215 13.99 -17.37 -7.79
N LEU A 216 13.70 -17.50 -6.50
CA LEU A 216 12.39 -17.96 -6.01
C LEU A 216 11.56 -16.81 -5.40
N GLY A 217 12.14 -15.97 -4.55
CA GLY A 217 11.40 -14.87 -3.91
C GLY A 217 11.87 -14.56 -2.50
N TYR A 218 10.92 -14.46 -1.57
CA TYR A 218 11.15 -14.03 -0.20
C TYR A 218 10.46 -14.95 0.80
N VAL A 219 11.01 -15.05 1.98
CA VAL A 219 10.49 -15.85 3.10
C VAL A 219 10.76 -15.12 4.42
N LEU A 220 9.88 -15.29 5.38
CA LEU A 220 10.08 -14.99 6.79
C LEU A 220 10.39 -16.32 7.46
N ASP A 221 11.61 -16.49 7.93
CA ASP A 221 11.98 -17.72 8.65
C ASP A 221 11.41 -17.68 10.07
N SER A 222 10.91 -18.81 10.58
CA SER A 222 10.44 -18.90 11.97
C SER A 222 11.56 -18.58 12.94
N VAL A 223 11.23 -17.98 14.07
CA VAL A 223 12.18 -17.72 15.15
C VAL A 223 12.25 -18.98 15.99
N GLU A 224 13.43 -19.63 16.03
CA GLU A 224 13.67 -20.70 16.99
C GLU A 224 13.53 -20.11 18.40
N GLY A 225 12.61 -20.69 19.18
CA GLY A 225 12.32 -20.28 20.55
C GLY A 225 13.43 -20.66 21.53
#